data_7285b2dcdc4640a3286fa881045e1ac4
#
_entry.id   7285b2dcdc4640a3286fa881045e1ac4
#
_cell.length_a   1.000
_cell.length_b   1.000
_cell.length_c   1.000
_cell.angle_alpha   90.00
_cell.angle_beta   90.00
_cell.angle_gamma   90.00
#
_symmetry.space_group_name_H-M   'P 1'
#
loop_
_entity.id
_entity.type
_entity.pdbx_description
1 polymer ?
#
loop_
_entity_poly.entity_id
_entity_poly.type
_entity_poly.pdbx_seq_one_letter_code
_entity_poly.pdbx_strand_id
1 'polypeptide(L)'
;VNGLVGSEMCIRDSFNSDDFKFFIMSLKNIYLNHGGLENTFSPKKDDQWIFDSITRFKNIFFSIDHLKRTKKHISDPAKRSACKRINMFLRWMVRKDLYGVDFGIWNNILPSILSCPLDTHTLRISKELNLISRSQNDIKTLIQLDKKLRYFDPIDPVKYDYALFGLGVDK
;
A
#
# COMPACT_ATOMS: atom_id res chain seq x y z
N VAL A 1 13.13 -18.28 -34.43
CA VAL A 1 13.86 -17.88 -33.22
C VAL A 1 13.33 -16.53 -32.72
N ASN A 2 12.13 -16.51 -32.13
CA ASN A 2 11.50 -15.26 -31.59
C ASN A 2 11.13 -15.37 -30.11
N GLY A 3 11.83 -16.22 -29.34
CA GLY A 3 11.49 -16.48 -27.93
C GLY A 3 12.30 -15.69 -26.89
N LEU A 4 13.36 -14.96 -27.27
CA LEU A 4 14.31 -14.37 -26.31
C LEU A 4 14.08 -12.87 -26.00
N VAL A 5 13.37 -12.15 -26.87
CA VAL A 5 13.16 -10.68 -26.69
C VAL A 5 12.22 -10.37 -25.52
N GLY A 6 11.25 -11.25 -25.22
CA GLY A 6 10.34 -11.08 -24.09
C GLY A 6 10.99 -11.32 -22.72
N SER A 7 11.95 -12.22 -22.64
CA SER A 7 12.62 -12.56 -21.37
C SER A 7 13.62 -11.50 -20.91
N GLU A 8 14.36 -10.89 -21.84
CA GLU A 8 15.30 -9.79 -21.51
C GLU A 8 14.59 -8.52 -21.04
N MET A 9 13.43 -8.21 -21.60
CA MET A 9 12.62 -7.05 -21.17
C MET A 9 12.05 -7.29 -19.77
N CYS A 10 11.62 -8.52 -19.43
CA CYS A 10 11.20 -8.90 -18.08
C CYS A 10 12.33 -8.82 -17.06
N ILE A 11 13.56 -9.24 -17.41
CA ILE A 11 14.72 -9.20 -16.51
C ILE A 11 15.15 -7.74 -16.23
N ARG A 12 15.12 -6.87 -17.23
CA ARG A 12 15.48 -5.45 -17.07
C ARG A 12 14.52 -4.69 -16.17
N ASP A 13 13.27 -5.13 -16.08
CA ASP A 13 12.23 -4.52 -15.26
C ASP A 13 12.03 -5.19 -13.90
N SER A 14 12.65 -6.34 -13.66
CA SER A 14 12.59 -7.04 -12.37
C SER A 14 13.43 -6.33 -11.29
N PHE A 15 13.11 -6.62 -10.04
CA PHE A 15 13.89 -6.23 -8.87
C PHE A 15 15.23 -6.99 -8.88
N ASN A 16 16.34 -6.27 -8.81
CA ASN A 16 17.69 -6.86 -8.89
C ASN A 16 18.54 -6.57 -7.65
N SER A 17 19.82 -7.01 -7.69
CA SER A 17 20.77 -6.86 -6.58
C SER A 17 21.01 -5.39 -6.17
N ASP A 18 21.04 -4.46 -7.12
CA ASP A 18 21.25 -3.03 -6.82
C ASP A 18 20.03 -2.44 -6.15
N ASP A 19 18.82 -2.83 -6.60
CA ASP A 19 17.57 -2.45 -5.95
C ASP A 19 17.51 -3.00 -4.52
N PHE A 20 17.95 -4.26 -4.32
CA PHE A 20 17.99 -4.87 -3.00
C PHE A 20 18.97 -4.14 -2.06
N LYS A 21 20.20 -3.87 -2.52
CA LYS A 21 21.18 -3.09 -1.74
C LYS A 21 20.62 -1.73 -1.35
N PHE A 22 20.04 -1.00 -2.31
CA PHE A 22 19.41 0.27 -2.05
C PHE A 22 18.29 0.15 -0.99
N PHE A 23 17.42 -0.86 -1.08
CA PHE A 23 16.34 -1.06 -0.11
C PHE A 23 16.88 -1.26 1.30
N ILE A 24 17.94 -2.08 1.47
CA ILE A 24 18.58 -2.29 2.77
C ILE A 24 19.18 -0.99 3.30
N MET A 25 19.87 -0.21 2.45
CA MET A 25 20.45 1.07 2.85
C MET A 25 19.38 2.10 3.22
N SER A 26 18.26 2.16 2.48
CA SER A 26 17.13 3.02 2.80
C SER A 26 16.46 2.64 4.11
N LEU A 27 16.25 1.35 4.37
CA LEU A 27 15.73 0.88 5.65
C LEU A 27 16.70 1.23 6.80
N LYS A 28 18.01 1.00 6.61
CA LYS A 28 19.03 1.41 7.59
C LYS A 28 18.93 2.90 7.89
N ASN A 29 18.83 3.76 6.86
CA ASN A 29 18.66 5.20 7.04
C ASN A 29 17.38 5.54 7.83
N ILE A 30 16.26 4.88 7.53
CA ILE A 30 14.98 5.08 8.23
C ILE A 30 15.12 4.72 9.71
N TYR A 31 15.74 3.58 10.04
CA TYR A 31 15.87 3.16 11.43
C TYR A 31 16.87 3.99 12.22
N LEU A 32 17.97 4.43 11.61
CA LEU A 32 19.00 5.22 12.30
C LEU A 32 18.60 6.71 12.44
N ASN A 33 17.95 7.29 11.42
CA ASN A 33 17.80 8.74 11.31
C ASN A 33 16.35 9.23 11.38
N HIS A 34 15.35 8.32 11.24
CA HIS A 34 13.94 8.71 11.19
C HIS A 34 13.04 7.96 12.21
N GLY A 35 13.65 7.23 13.15
CA GLY A 35 12.92 6.55 14.24
C GLY A 35 12.15 5.30 13.80
N GLY A 36 12.52 4.70 12.66
CA GLY A 36 11.93 3.47 12.15
C GLY A 36 10.71 3.67 11.24
N LEU A 37 10.20 2.55 10.73
CA LEU A 37 9.09 2.57 9.77
C LEU A 37 7.80 3.10 10.37
N GLU A 38 7.42 2.67 11.58
CA GLU A 38 6.21 3.16 12.24
C GLU A 38 6.21 4.68 12.33
N ASN A 39 7.29 5.28 12.84
CA ASN A 39 7.40 6.73 12.95
C ASN A 39 7.32 7.43 11.59
N THR A 40 7.92 6.83 10.56
CA THR A 40 7.90 7.38 9.19
C THR A 40 6.50 7.39 8.59
N PHE A 41 5.67 6.37 8.89
CA PHE A 41 4.29 6.26 8.44
C PHE A 41 3.28 6.93 9.39
N SER A 42 3.67 7.29 10.62
CA SER A 42 2.77 7.93 11.58
C SER A 42 2.19 9.23 11.03
N PRO A 43 0.85 9.43 11.14
CA PRO A 43 0.20 10.63 10.65
C PRO A 43 0.72 11.87 11.37
N LYS A 44 0.82 12.98 10.63
CA LYS A 44 1.04 14.31 11.19
C LYS A 44 -0.29 15.03 11.33
N LYS A 45 -0.29 16.11 12.12
CA LYS A 45 -1.50 16.88 12.44
C LYS A 45 -2.27 17.37 11.20
N ASP A 46 -1.56 17.63 10.11
CA ASP A 46 -2.13 18.15 8.86
C ASP A 46 -2.44 17.07 7.83
N ASP A 47 -2.11 15.80 8.12
CA ASP A 47 -2.40 14.70 7.21
C ASP A 47 -3.92 14.43 7.19
N GLN A 48 -4.53 14.50 6.01
CA GLN A 48 -5.96 14.21 5.85
C GLN A 48 -6.22 12.72 5.64
N TRP A 49 -5.24 12.01 5.06
CA TRP A 49 -5.33 10.61 4.69
C TRP A 49 -3.99 9.91 4.90
N ILE A 50 -4.04 8.60 5.02
CA ILE A 50 -2.82 7.76 5.06
C ILE A 50 -1.92 7.98 3.83
N PHE A 51 -2.44 8.51 2.74
CA PHE A 51 -1.69 8.80 1.51
C PHE A 51 -0.62 9.88 1.71
N ASP A 52 -0.83 10.84 2.59
CA ASP A 52 0.17 11.85 2.94
C ASP A 52 1.36 11.20 3.65
N SER A 53 1.07 10.26 4.56
CA SER A 53 2.09 9.44 5.22
C SER A 53 2.86 8.55 4.23
N ILE A 54 2.17 7.92 3.28
CA ILE A 54 2.80 7.10 2.23
C ILE A 54 3.71 7.96 1.33
N THR A 55 3.28 9.16 0.99
CA THR A 55 4.08 10.09 0.19
C THR A 55 5.33 10.53 0.95
N ARG A 56 5.19 10.85 2.24
CA ARG A 56 6.30 11.20 3.13
C ARG A 56 7.29 10.03 3.28
N PHE A 57 6.78 8.82 3.55
CA PHE A 57 7.60 7.61 3.57
C PHE A 57 8.42 7.47 2.28
N LYS A 58 7.78 7.61 1.12
CA LYS A 58 8.47 7.50 -0.16
C LYS A 58 9.59 8.53 -0.32
N ASN A 59 9.35 9.77 0.08
CA ASN A 59 10.36 10.84 0.02
C ASN A 59 11.56 10.52 0.92
N ILE A 60 11.33 10.04 2.12
CA ILE A 60 12.38 9.62 3.06
C ILE A 60 13.12 8.39 2.52
N PHE A 61 12.39 7.39 2.00
CA PHE A 61 12.97 6.17 1.45
C PHE A 61 13.92 6.44 0.29
N PHE A 62 13.60 7.42 -0.55
CA PHE A 62 14.44 7.85 -1.68
C PHE A 62 15.30 9.09 -1.40
N SER A 63 15.55 9.42 -0.14
CA SER A 63 16.42 10.55 0.24
C SER A 63 17.91 10.26 0.10
N ILE A 64 18.30 8.98 0.06
CA ILE A 64 19.69 8.55 -0.19
C ILE A 64 19.91 8.28 -1.68
N ASP A 65 21.17 8.19 -2.09
CA ASP A 65 21.55 7.97 -3.48
C ASP A 65 20.95 6.67 -4.04
N HIS A 66 20.37 6.75 -5.25
CA HIS A 66 19.65 5.65 -5.86
C HIS A 66 19.56 5.75 -7.39
N LEU A 67 19.43 4.62 -8.05
CA LEU A 67 19.15 4.59 -9.49
C LEU A 67 17.73 5.06 -9.77
N LYS A 68 17.55 5.89 -10.80
CA LYS A 68 16.24 6.44 -11.20
C LYS A 68 15.19 5.35 -11.41
N ARG A 69 15.59 4.19 -11.96
CA ARG A 69 14.70 3.03 -12.21
C ARG A 69 14.15 2.41 -10.92
N THR A 70 14.89 2.48 -9.80
CA THR A 70 14.50 1.87 -8.53
C THR A 70 13.20 2.46 -7.96
N LYS A 71 12.87 3.72 -8.31
CA LYS A 71 11.65 4.41 -7.87
C LYS A 71 10.35 3.68 -8.26
N LYS A 72 10.37 2.84 -9.28
CA LYS A 72 9.20 2.07 -9.73
C LYS A 72 8.75 1.01 -8.72
N HIS A 73 9.64 0.54 -7.85
CA HIS A 73 9.34 -0.52 -6.89
C HIS A 73 8.51 -0.05 -5.69
N ILE A 74 8.44 1.25 -5.44
CA ILE A 74 7.59 1.86 -4.41
C ILE A 74 6.48 2.67 -5.08
N SER A 75 5.24 2.25 -4.84
CA SER A 75 4.05 2.92 -5.35
C SER A 75 3.95 4.37 -4.84
N ASP A 76 3.26 5.24 -5.60
CA ASP A 76 3.20 6.67 -5.34
C ASP A 76 1.76 7.18 -5.43
N PRO A 77 1.15 7.61 -4.32
CA PRO A 77 -0.18 8.20 -4.33
C PRO A 77 -0.26 9.46 -5.22
N ALA A 78 0.81 10.28 -5.25
CA ALA A 78 0.89 11.48 -6.07
C ALA A 78 0.84 11.15 -7.58
N LYS A 79 1.18 9.92 -7.97
CA LYS A 79 1.05 9.40 -9.34
C LYS A 79 -0.26 8.62 -9.56
N ARG A 80 -1.26 8.86 -8.73
CA ARG A 80 -2.60 8.23 -8.77
C ARG A 80 -2.61 6.73 -8.47
N SER A 81 -1.55 6.16 -7.92
CA SER A 81 -1.53 4.76 -7.51
C SER A 81 -2.43 4.52 -6.29
N ALA A 82 -3.19 3.43 -6.29
CA ALA A 82 -3.91 2.93 -5.12
C ALA A 82 -3.00 2.32 -4.04
N CYS A 83 -1.70 2.20 -4.28
CA CYS A 83 -0.68 1.73 -3.34
C CYS A 83 -1.02 0.40 -2.63
N LYS A 84 -1.63 -0.56 -3.32
CA LYS A 84 -2.13 -1.82 -2.76
C LYS A 84 -1.15 -2.47 -1.78
N ARG A 85 0.12 -2.69 -2.20
CA ARG A 85 1.11 -3.40 -1.38
C ARG A 85 1.47 -2.66 -0.11
N ILE A 86 1.52 -1.32 -0.15
CA ILE A 86 1.79 -0.50 1.02
C ILE A 86 0.58 -0.52 1.95
N ASN A 87 -0.64 -0.37 1.43
CA ASN A 87 -1.86 -0.46 2.24
C ASN A 87 -2.02 -1.83 2.89
N MET A 88 -1.66 -2.92 2.20
CA MET A 88 -1.65 -4.26 2.77
C MET A 88 -0.61 -4.40 3.89
N PHE A 89 0.60 -3.87 3.69
CA PHE A 89 1.64 -3.84 4.72
C PHE A 89 1.20 -3.02 5.95
N LEU A 90 0.62 -1.84 5.74
CA LEU A 90 0.09 -1.01 6.83
C LEU A 90 -1.03 -1.71 7.60
N ARG A 91 -1.93 -2.41 6.90
CA ARG A 91 -2.97 -3.22 7.54
C ARG A 91 -2.36 -4.26 8.45
N TRP A 92 -1.37 -5.05 7.99
CA TRP A 92 -0.71 -6.06 8.79
C TRP A 92 -0.03 -5.49 10.05
N MET A 93 0.61 -4.33 9.92
CA MET A 93 1.35 -3.71 11.01
C MET A 93 0.46 -3.06 12.06
N VAL A 94 -0.67 -2.48 11.66
CA VAL A 94 -1.54 -1.64 12.51
C VAL A 94 -2.73 -2.42 13.07
N ARG A 95 -3.45 -3.20 12.23
CA ARG A 95 -4.58 -3.99 12.69
C ARG A 95 -4.12 -5.22 13.46
N LYS A 96 -4.91 -5.59 14.45
CA LYS A 96 -4.74 -6.83 15.19
C LYS A 96 -5.97 -7.70 14.99
N ASP A 97 -5.78 -8.97 14.60
CA ASP A 97 -6.83 -9.96 14.53
C ASP A 97 -6.52 -11.17 15.43
N LEU A 98 -7.51 -12.06 15.58
CA LEU A 98 -7.38 -13.29 16.36
C LEU A 98 -6.84 -14.47 15.51
N TYR A 99 -6.67 -14.28 14.21
CA TYR A 99 -6.31 -15.34 13.26
C TYR A 99 -4.83 -15.30 12.85
N GLY A 100 -4.08 -14.31 13.36
CA GLY A 100 -2.64 -14.19 13.14
C GLY A 100 -2.23 -13.71 11.75
N VAL A 101 -3.15 -13.08 11.02
CA VAL A 101 -2.87 -12.48 9.71
C VAL A 101 -2.44 -11.03 9.85
N ASP A 102 -3.13 -10.26 10.69
CA ASP A 102 -2.78 -8.89 11.04
C ASP A 102 -2.03 -8.89 12.39
N PHE A 103 -0.80 -8.39 12.40
CA PHE A 103 0.10 -8.51 13.55
C PHE A 103 -0.18 -7.50 14.66
N GLY A 104 -0.63 -6.28 14.30
CA GLY A 104 -0.96 -5.21 15.23
C GLY A 104 0.19 -4.82 16.16
N ILE A 105 1.40 -4.70 15.60
CA ILE A 105 2.62 -4.35 16.35
C ILE A 105 2.89 -2.84 16.36
N TRP A 106 2.21 -2.06 15.52
CA TRP A 106 2.29 -0.61 15.50
C TRP A 106 1.14 0.00 16.27
N ASN A 107 1.45 0.89 17.22
CA ASN A 107 0.49 1.46 18.16
C ASN A 107 0.23 2.96 17.94
N ASN A 108 1.07 3.64 17.14
CA ASN A 108 0.97 5.08 16.90
C ASN A 108 0.09 5.42 15.68
N ILE A 109 -0.45 4.41 15.01
CA ILE A 109 -1.32 4.55 13.85
C ILE A 109 -2.64 3.87 14.14
N LEU A 110 -3.75 4.60 13.98
CA LEU A 110 -5.08 4.04 14.22
C LEU A 110 -5.61 3.30 12.97
N PRO A 111 -6.33 2.19 13.13
CA PRO A 111 -6.96 1.49 11.99
C PRO A 111 -7.92 2.38 11.20
N SER A 112 -8.55 3.37 11.85
CA SER A 112 -9.53 4.29 11.24
C SER A 112 -9.00 5.11 10.07
N ILE A 113 -7.67 5.36 10.01
CA ILE A 113 -7.07 6.13 8.91
C ILE A 113 -6.56 5.28 7.76
N LEU A 114 -6.51 3.96 7.93
CA LEU A 114 -6.00 3.04 6.91
C LEU A 114 -6.90 3.06 5.67
N SER A 115 -6.31 2.68 4.54
CA SER A 115 -7.00 2.48 3.27
C SER A 115 -7.02 1.01 2.90
N CYS A 116 -8.14 0.59 2.29
CA CYS A 116 -8.31 -0.78 1.84
C CYS A 116 -7.29 -1.16 0.75
N PRO A 117 -6.62 -2.32 0.82
CA PRO A 117 -5.77 -2.82 -0.25
C PRO A 117 -6.58 -3.10 -1.52
N LEU A 118 -6.70 -2.13 -2.42
CA LEU A 118 -7.49 -2.27 -3.63
C LEU A 118 -6.76 -3.12 -4.67
N ASP A 119 -7.24 -4.32 -4.92
CA ASP A 119 -6.78 -5.19 -6.01
C ASP A 119 -7.90 -5.45 -7.05
N THR A 120 -7.65 -6.34 -8.00
CA THR A 120 -8.61 -6.68 -9.05
C THR A 120 -9.84 -7.40 -8.50
N HIS A 121 -9.68 -8.26 -7.49
CA HIS A 121 -10.80 -8.96 -6.84
C HIS A 121 -11.62 -8.00 -5.99
N THR A 122 -10.97 -7.24 -5.11
CA THR A 122 -11.62 -6.22 -4.29
C THR A 122 -12.34 -5.18 -5.16
N LEU A 123 -11.71 -4.72 -6.27
CA LEU A 123 -12.32 -3.79 -7.20
C LEU A 123 -13.60 -4.35 -7.83
N ARG A 124 -13.55 -5.59 -8.34
CA ARG A 124 -14.67 -6.27 -8.97
C ARG A 124 -15.84 -6.44 -8.00
N ILE A 125 -15.58 -7.01 -6.83
CA ILE A 125 -16.61 -7.25 -5.81
C ILE A 125 -17.18 -5.93 -5.28
N SER A 126 -16.36 -4.92 -5.02
CA SER A 126 -16.84 -3.61 -4.59
C SER A 126 -17.78 -2.97 -5.62
N LYS A 127 -17.57 -3.22 -6.91
CA LYS A 127 -18.45 -2.75 -7.97
C LYS A 127 -19.75 -3.56 -8.04
N GLU A 128 -19.66 -4.90 -7.96
CA GLU A 128 -20.84 -5.79 -7.92
C GLU A 128 -21.77 -5.44 -6.73
N LEU A 129 -21.20 -5.09 -5.59
CA LEU A 129 -21.93 -4.66 -4.39
C LEU A 129 -22.34 -3.18 -4.41
N ASN A 130 -22.15 -2.45 -5.50
CA ASN A 130 -22.44 -1.03 -5.64
C ASN A 130 -21.78 -0.12 -4.58
N LEU A 131 -20.62 -0.55 -4.03
CA LEU A 131 -19.82 0.29 -3.12
C LEU A 131 -19.07 1.38 -3.87
N ILE A 132 -18.72 1.11 -5.14
CA ILE A 132 -18.03 2.02 -6.05
C ILE A 132 -18.70 2.03 -7.41
N SER A 133 -18.58 3.15 -8.14
CA SER A 133 -19.06 3.31 -9.52
C SER A 133 -17.96 3.19 -10.57
N ARG A 134 -16.70 3.38 -10.16
CA ARG A 134 -15.52 3.42 -11.04
C ARG A 134 -14.97 2.02 -11.30
N SER A 135 -14.29 1.86 -12.46
CA SER A 135 -13.66 0.59 -12.87
C SER A 135 -12.14 0.66 -12.93
N GLN A 136 -11.55 1.84 -12.72
CA GLN A 136 -10.10 2.02 -12.71
C GLN A 136 -9.52 1.66 -11.34
N ASN A 137 -8.42 0.90 -11.34
CA ASN A 137 -7.67 0.61 -10.12
C ASN A 137 -6.70 1.78 -9.82
N ASP A 138 -7.25 2.87 -9.29
CA ASP A 138 -6.53 4.10 -8.97
C ASP A 138 -6.90 4.66 -7.59
N ILE A 139 -6.18 5.68 -7.13
CA ILE A 139 -6.42 6.34 -5.84
C ILE A 139 -7.84 6.92 -5.74
N LYS A 140 -8.44 7.40 -6.84
CA LYS A 140 -9.79 7.98 -6.81
C LYS A 140 -10.84 6.92 -6.51
N THR A 141 -10.69 5.74 -7.09
CA THR A 141 -11.54 4.59 -6.81
C THR A 141 -11.35 4.09 -5.38
N LEU A 142 -10.10 4.06 -4.90
CA LEU A 142 -9.79 3.71 -3.52
C LEU A 142 -10.44 4.68 -2.53
N ILE A 143 -10.37 5.99 -2.75
CA ILE A 143 -11.03 7.00 -1.91
C ILE A 143 -12.55 6.79 -1.91
N GLN A 144 -13.15 6.42 -3.05
CA GLN A 144 -14.58 6.14 -3.11
C GLN A 144 -14.95 4.93 -2.25
N LEU A 145 -14.17 3.85 -2.34
CA LEU A 145 -14.33 2.65 -1.51
C LEU A 145 -14.16 2.98 -0.03
N ASP A 146 -13.06 3.61 0.34
CA ASP A 146 -12.73 3.97 1.72
C ASP A 146 -13.81 4.80 2.41
N LYS A 147 -14.45 5.73 1.67
CA LYS A 147 -15.59 6.49 2.20
C LYS A 147 -16.77 5.60 2.56
N LYS A 148 -17.05 4.58 1.74
CA LYS A 148 -18.12 3.61 2.02
C LYS A 148 -17.77 2.70 3.19
N LEU A 149 -16.54 2.20 3.27
CA LEU A 149 -16.10 1.34 4.36
C LEU A 149 -16.10 2.09 5.70
N ARG A 150 -15.69 3.38 5.72
CA ARG A 150 -15.77 4.23 6.92
C ARG A 150 -17.19 4.57 7.33
N TYR A 151 -18.14 4.61 6.40
CA TYR A 151 -19.56 4.74 6.73
C TYR A 151 -20.08 3.50 7.46
N PHE A 152 -19.62 2.30 7.10
CA PHE A 152 -19.98 1.06 7.79
C PHE A 152 -19.30 0.90 9.13
N ASP A 153 -18.01 1.22 9.20
CA ASP A 153 -17.24 1.21 10.43
C ASP A 153 -16.17 2.31 10.40
N PRO A 154 -16.37 3.41 11.16
CA PRO A 154 -15.41 4.50 11.22
C PRO A 154 -14.15 4.16 12.02
N ILE A 155 -14.19 3.12 12.88
CA ILE A 155 -13.06 2.74 13.75
C ILE A 155 -12.11 1.80 13.03
N ASP A 156 -12.64 0.80 12.31
CA ASP A 156 -11.85 -0.20 11.59
C ASP A 156 -12.43 -0.48 10.17
N PRO A 157 -12.32 0.49 9.25
CA PRO A 157 -12.91 0.37 7.91
C PRO A 157 -12.26 -0.74 7.08
N VAL A 158 -10.99 -1.07 7.33
CA VAL A 158 -10.25 -2.05 6.52
C VAL A 158 -10.48 -3.50 6.93
N LYS A 159 -11.26 -3.76 7.98
CA LYS A 159 -11.68 -5.13 8.34
C LYS A 159 -12.48 -5.81 7.24
N TYR A 160 -13.18 -5.02 6.41
CA TYR A 160 -13.98 -5.54 5.30
C TYR A 160 -13.16 -6.05 4.11
N ASP A 161 -11.85 -5.77 4.06
CA ASP A 161 -10.96 -6.24 2.99
C ASP A 161 -10.97 -7.77 2.85
N TYR A 162 -10.99 -8.49 3.97
CA TYR A 162 -11.07 -9.96 3.97
C TYR A 162 -12.34 -10.48 3.29
N ALA A 163 -13.48 -9.87 3.59
CA ALA A 163 -14.76 -10.26 3.00
C ALA A 163 -14.79 -9.94 1.50
N LEU A 164 -14.31 -8.76 1.09
CA LEU A 164 -14.25 -8.36 -0.31
C LEU A 164 -13.30 -9.24 -1.11
N PHE A 165 -12.14 -9.57 -0.55
CA PHE A 165 -11.15 -10.44 -1.19
C PHE A 165 -11.68 -11.88 -1.28
N GLY A 166 -12.20 -12.46 -0.18
CA GLY A 166 -12.73 -13.81 -0.14
C GLY A 166 -13.85 -14.03 -1.15
N LEU A 167 -14.86 -13.15 -1.19
CA LEU A 167 -15.91 -13.17 -2.20
C LEU A 167 -15.36 -13.07 -3.64
N GLY A 168 -14.18 -12.48 -3.80
CA GLY A 168 -13.53 -12.32 -5.09
C GLY A 168 -12.74 -13.54 -5.56
N VAL A 169 -12.26 -14.37 -4.65
CA VAL A 169 -11.49 -15.59 -4.98
C VAL A 169 -12.41 -16.78 -5.22
N ASP A 170 -13.54 -16.85 -4.52
CA ASP A 170 -14.49 -17.98 -4.61
C ASP A 170 -15.35 -17.96 -5.90
N LYS A 171 -15.19 -16.97 -6.77
CA LYS A 171 -15.81 -16.83 -8.10
C LYS A 171 -14.78 -16.92 -9.22
#